data_b1ee72d42477706f172377c9f75a866d
#
_entry.id   b1ee72d42477706f172377c9f75a866d
#
_cell.length_a   1.000
_cell.length_b   1.000
_cell.length_c   1.000
_cell.angle_alpha   90.00
_cell.angle_beta   90.00
_cell.angle_gamma   90.00
#
_symmetry.space_group_name_H-M   'P 1'
#
loop_
_entity.id
_entity.type
_entity.pdbx_description
1 polymer ?
#
loop_
_entity_poly.entity_id
_entity_poly.type
_entity_poly.pdbx_seq_one_letter_code
_entity_poly.pdbx_strand_id
1 'polypeptide(L)'
;MSQRKKLFLAGPFKSLVNPKTGVMDHHEKQKLMQLISYFEDKGFTVHNAHKREGWGKDFMTPHECTAIDFAEISACDLFVAFPGSPPSPGTHIEIGWASALQKPIILLLEEGKDYAFLIQGLESMAPVTYMYYQEEADYLTKLEEMNL
;
A
#
# COMPACT_ATOMS: atom_id res chain seq x y z
N MET A 1 21.75 -18.80 2.57
CA MET A 1 20.28 -18.64 2.56
C MET A 1 19.93 -17.19 2.30
N SER A 2 19.14 -16.95 1.27
CA SER A 2 18.65 -15.61 0.98
C SER A 2 17.54 -15.25 1.98
N GLN A 3 17.61 -14.07 2.57
CA GLN A 3 16.52 -13.56 3.39
C GLN A 3 15.34 -13.21 2.49
N ARG A 4 14.13 -13.36 3.01
CA ARG A 4 12.94 -12.92 2.31
C ARG A 4 13.00 -11.39 2.16
N LYS A 5 12.59 -10.92 0.98
CA LYS A 5 12.45 -9.49 0.75
C LYS A 5 11.24 -8.98 1.52
N LYS A 6 11.32 -7.75 1.98
CA LYS A 6 10.25 -7.10 2.73
C LYS A 6 9.49 -6.14 1.84
N LEU A 7 8.18 -6.18 1.94
CA LEU A 7 7.27 -5.33 1.18
C LEU A 7 6.34 -4.60 2.15
N PHE A 8 6.17 -3.29 1.93
CA PHE A 8 5.19 -2.50 2.66
C PHE A 8 4.03 -2.22 1.72
N LEU A 9 2.83 -2.63 2.11
CA LEU A 9 1.60 -2.38 1.35
C LEU A 9 0.76 -1.34 2.08
N ALA A 10 0.58 -0.19 1.45
CA ALA A 10 -0.15 0.94 2.00
C ALA A 10 -1.44 1.22 1.23
N GLY A 11 -2.40 1.84 1.90
CA GLY A 11 -3.66 2.23 1.27
C GLY A 11 -4.56 2.97 2.25
N PRO A 12 -5.70 3.53 1.76
CA PRO A 12 -6.64 4.23 2.64
C PRO A 12 -7.16 3.27 3.69
N PHE A 13 -7.06 3.64 4.95
CA PHE A 13 -7.52 2.81 6.06
C PHE A 13 -8.88 3.28 6.59
N LYS A 14 -8.91 4.48 7.15
CA LYS A 14 -10.11 4.97 7.85
C LYS A 14 -11.30 5.15 6.92
N SER A 15 -11.08 5.53 5.67
CA SER A 15 -12.16 5.72 4.70
C SER A 15 -12.83 4.41 4.30
N LEU A 16 -12.18 3.26 4.54
CA LEU A 16 -12.71 1.95 4.21
C LEU A 16 -13.33 1.24 5.41
N VAL A 17 -13.21 1.84 6.60
CA VAL A 17 -13.78 1.29 7.83
C VAL A 17 -15.27 1.64 7.92
N ASN A 18 -16.11 0.64 8.21
CA ASN A 18 -17.54 0.84 8.37
C ASN A 18 -17.79 1.66 9.65
N PRO A 19 -18.44 2.84 9.54
CA PRO A 19 -18.65 3.70 10.71
C PRO A 19 -19.55 3.10 11.79
N LYS A 20 -20.37 2.09 11.46
CA LYS A 20 -21.25 1.43 12.42
C LYS A 20 -20.54 0.35 13.21
N THR A 21 -19.66 -0.42 12.58
CA THR A 21 -18.98 -1.55 13.21
C THR A 21 -17.54 -1.24 13.61
N GLY A 22 -16.95 -0.17 13.08
CA GLY A 22 -15.56 0.16 13.29
C GLY A 22 -14.59 -0.76 12.56
N VAL A 23 -15.08 -1.64 11.69
CA VAL A 23 -14.29 -2.66 10.99
C VAL A 23 -14.30 -2.37 9.49
N MET A 24 -13.22 -2.72 8.81
CA MET A 24 -13.11 -2.58 7.37
C MET A 24 -14.16 -3.41 6.65
N ASP A 25 -14.72 -2.86 5.58
CA ASP A 25 -15.68 -3.55 4.74
C ASP A 25 -15.11 -4.87 4.22
N HIS A 26 -15.94 -5.92 4.19
CA HIS A 26 -15.52 -7.27 3.82
C HIS A 26 -14.90 -7.33 2.42
N HIS A 27 -15.49 -6.66 1.45
CA HIS A 27 -14.98 -6.64 0.07
C HIS A 27 -13.58 -6.03 0.01
N GLU A 28 -13.36 -4.91 0.69
CA GLU A 28 -12.06 -4.25 0.72
C GLU A 28 -11.03 -5.10 1.46
N LYS A 29 -11.43 -5.77 2.51
CA LYS A 29 -10.57 -6.71 3.24
C LYS A 29 -10.12 -7.86 2.35
N GLN A 30 -11.05 -8.48 1.61
CA GLN A 30 -10.73 -9.58 0.69
C GLN A 30 -9.76 -9.15 -0.40
N LYS A 31 -9.96 -7.96 -0.92
CA LYS A 31 -9.09 -7.37 -1.95
C LYS A 31 -7.65 -7.23 -1.44
N LEU A 32 -7.48 -6.70 -0.22
CA LEU A 32 -6.17 -6.57 0.38
C LEU A 32 -5.55 -7.92 0.73
N MET A 33 -6.34 -8.84 1.26
CA MET A 33 -5.85 -10.20 1.58
C MET A 33 -5.36 -10.94 0.35
N GLN A 34 -6.07 -10.80 -0.76
CA GLN A 34 -5.67 -11.42 -2.03
C GLN A 34 -4.33 -10.86 -2.50
N LEU A 35 -4.16 -9.54 -2.41
CA LEU A 35 -2.91 -8.90 -2.83
C LEU A 35 -1.75 -9.27 -1.89
N ILE A 36 -2.00 -9.32 -0.59
CA ILE A 36 -1.00 -9.77 0.38
C ILE A 36 -0.55 -11.19 0.08
N SER A 37 -1.51 -12.10 -0.15
CA SER A 37 -1.19 -13.49 -0.49
C SER A 37 -0.39 -13.60 -1.78
N TYR A 38 -0.73 -12.79 -2.77
CA TYR A 38 0.01 -12.75 -4.03
C TYR A 38 1.49 -12.46 -3.79
N PHE A 39 1.79 -11.42 -3.02
CA PHE A 39 3.18 -11.06 -2.75
C PHE A 39 3.88 -12.07 -1.85
N GLU A 40 3.18 -12.65 -0.89
CA GLU A 40 3.75 -13.69 -0.04
C GLU A 40 4.14 -14.91 -0.86
N ASP A 41 3.33 -15.28 -1.84
CA ASP A 41 3.62 -16.40 -2.76
C ASP A 41 4.84 -16.10 -3.64
N LYS A 42 5.16 -14.83 -3.86
CA LYS A 42 6.36 -14.42 -4.60
C LYS A 42 7.60 -14.35 -3.70
N GLY A 43 7.48 -14.65 -2.43
CA GLY A 43 8.61 -14.68 -1.50
C GLY A 43 8.81 -13.44 -0.66
N PHE A 44 7.84 -12.51 -0.66
CA PHE A 44 7.91 -11.31 0.19
C PHE A 44 7.32 -11.57 1.56
N THR A 45 7.89 -10.90 2.56
CA THR A 45 7.23 -10.73 3.85
C THR A 45 6.50 -9.39 3.76
N VAL A 46 5.17 -9.42 3.88
CA VAL A 46 4.33 -8.25 3.66
C VAL A 46 3.92 -7.61 4.99
N HIS A 47 4.22 -6.32 5.15
CA HIS A 47 3.69 -5.51 6.24
C HIS A 47 2.52 -4.69 5.71
N ASN A 48 1.38 -4.76 6.38
CA ASN A 48 0.18 -4.01 6.04
C ASN A 48 -0.49 -3.52 7.32
N ALA A 49 -0.70 -2.22 7.44
CA ALA A 49 -1.26 -1.61 8.64
C ALA A 49 -2.70 -2.09 8.93
N HIS A 50 -3.50 -2.32 7.89
CA HIS A 50 -4.87 -2.79 8.03
C HIS A 50 -4.90 -4.15 8.74
N LYS A 51 -4.06 -5.08 8.28
CA LYS A 51 -3.94 -6.41 8.86
C LYS A 51 -3.36 -6.35 10.27
N ARG A 52 -2.33 -5.52 10.47
CA ARG A 52 -1.69 -5.33 11.78
C ARG A 52 -2.69 -4.86 12.83
N GLU A 53 -3.61 -3.97 12.47
CA GLU A 53 -4.61 -3.41 13.37
C GLU A 53 -5.93 -4.18 13.33
N GLY A 54 -5.89 -5.47 12.98
CA GLY A 54 -7.04 -6.36 13.04
C GLY A 54 -8.19 -5.93 12.15
N TRP A 55 -7.88 -5.33 11.00
CA TRP A 55 -8.86 -4.86 10.02
C TRP A 55 -9.84 -3.83 10.61
N GLY A 56 -9.32 -3.01 11.54
CA GLY A 56 -10.06 -1.94 12.18
C GLY A 56 -10.55 -2.24 13.59
N LYS A 57 -10.24 -3.43 14.11
CA LYS A 57 -10.65 -3.82 15.47
C LYS A 57 -9.69 -3.31 16.55
N ASP A 58 -8.41 -3.21 16.23
CA ASP A 58 -7.34 -2.91 17.19
C ASP A 58 -6.52 -1.70 16.74
N PHE A 59 -7.14 -0.52 16.72
CA PHE A 59 -6.44 0.71 16.33
C PHE A 59 -5.33 1.05 17.31
N MET A 60 -4.16 1.34 16.76
CA MET A 60 -3.03 1.86 17.52
C MET A 60 -3.16 3.36 17.72
N THR A 61 -2.42 3.89 18.70
CA THR A 61 -2.32 5.35 18.87
C THR A 61 -1.59 5.96 17.68
N PRO A 62 -1.79 7.27 17.41
CA PRO A 62 -1.04 7.93 16.33
C PRO A 62 0.48 7.79 16.47
N HIS A 63 1.00 7.88 17.69
CA HIS A 63 2.44 7.75 17.93
C HIS A 63 2.94 6.35 17.61
N GLU A 64 2.20 5.33 18.01
CA GLU A 64 2.57 3.94 17.77
C GLU A 64 2.57 3.61 16.29
N CYS A 65 1.49 3.91 15.58
CA CYS A 65 1.39 3.55 14.17
C CYS A 65 2.37 4.35 13.31
N THR A 66 2.61 5.62 13.63
CA THR A 66 3.57 6.44 12.87
C THR A 66 4.97 5.88 12.99
N ALA A 67 5.41 5.53 14.21
CA ALA A 67 6.73 4.99 14.44
C ALA A 67 6.93 3.64 13.77
N ILE A 68 5.94 2.75 13.87
CA ILE A 68 6.01 1.42 13.26
C ILE A 68 6.03 1.53 11.74
N ASP A 69 5.15 2.35 11.16
CA ASP A 69 5.06 2.50 9.71
C ASP A 69 6.37 3.05 9.15
N PHE A 70 6.96 4.06 9.78
CA PHE A 70 8.23 4.60 9.32
C PHE A 70 9.35 3.56 9.40
N ALA A 71 9.42 2.80 10.50
CA ALA A 71 10.43 1.76 10.66
C ALA A 71 10.29 0.66 9.61
N GLU A 72 9.06 0.22 9.34
CA GLU A 72 8.79 -0.82 8.36
C GLU A 72 9.08 -0.35 6.93
N ILE A 73 8.74 0.90 6.61
CA ILE A 73 9.05 1.48 5.30
C ILE A 73 10.56 1.61 5.12
N SER A 74 11.27 2.05 6.17
CA SER A 74 12.73 2.16 6.14
C SER A 74 13.39 0.81 5.87
N ALA A 75 12.80 -0.28 6.35
CA ALA A 75 13.33 -1.62 6.20
C ALA A 75 12.85 -2.35 4.94
N CYS A 76 11.87 -1.82 4.23
CA CYS A 76 11.30 -2.53 3.09
C CYS A 76 12.20 -2.47 1.85
N ASP A 77 12.05 -3.49 1.00
CA ASP A 77 12.72 -3.60 -0.30
C ASP A 77 11.82 -3.13 -1.44
N LEU A 78 10.51 -3.11 -1.19
CA LEU A 78 9.51 -2.68 -2.16
C LEU A 78 8.34 -2.05 -1.43
N PHE A 79 7.90 -0.90 -1.90
CA PHE A 79 6.75 -0.17 -1.36
C PHE A 79 5.63 -0.18 -2.39
N VAL A 80 4.46 -0.68 -2.03
CA VAL A 80 3.29 -0.76 -2.91
C VAL A 80 2.15 -0.01 -2.24
N ALA A 81 1.48 0.87 -2.97
CA ALA A 81 0.42 1.68 -2.38
C ALA A 81 -0.74 1.96 -3.31
N PHE A 82 -1.93 2.06 -2.69
CA PHE A 82 -3.09 2.70 -3.28
C PHE A 82 -3.19 4.10 -2.68
N PRO A 83 -2.86 5.17 -3.44
CA PRO A 83 -2.93 6.53 -2.87
C PRO A 83 -4.32 6.95 -2.44
N GLY A 84 -5.34 6.41 -3.11
CA GLY A 84 -6.73 6.74 -2.83
C GLY A 84 -7.22 7.95 -3.62
N SER A 85 -8.50 7.92 -3.99
CA SER A 85 -9.20 9.03 -4.59
C SER A 85 -10.61 9.05 -4.01
N PRO A 86 -10.90 9.96 -3.06
CA PRO A 86 -10.06 11.09 -2.60
C PRO A 86 -8.78 10.67 -1.89
N PRO A 87 -7.78 11.54 -1.86
CA PRO A 87 -6.47 11.21 -1.29
C PRO A 87 -6.52 10.81 0.19
N SER A 88 -5.78 9.76 0.52
CA SER A 88 -5.58 9.34 1.91
C SER A 88 -4.37 10.07 2.49
N PRO A 89 -4.55 10.94 3.50
CA PRO A 89 -3.43 11.71 4.05
C PRO A 89 -2.30 10.84 4.59
N GLY A 90 -2.63 9.80 5.33
CA GLY A 90 -1.63 8.91 5.89
C GLY A 90 -0.82 8.19 4.83
N THR A 91 -1.50 7.67 3.81
CA THR A 91 -0.84 6.99 2.69
C THR A 91 0.09 7.94 1.94
N HIS A 92 -0.31 9.21 1.77
CA HIS A 92 0.53 10.20 1.09
C HIS A 92 1.80 10.50 1.88
N ILE A 93 1.72 10.55 3.21
CA ILE A 93 2.91 10.71 4.05
C ILE A 93 3.84 9.52 3.87
N GLU A 94 3.29 8.31 3.87
CA GLU A 94 4.05 7.08 3.69
C GLU A 94 4.73 7.02 2.32
N ILE A 95 4.01 7.41 1.28
CA ILE A 95 4.57 7.52 -0.08
C ILE A 95 5.74 8.52 -0.08
N GLY A 96 5.58 9.64 0.61
CA GLY A 96 6.63 10.64 0.76
C GLY A 96 7.87 10.06 1.44
N TRP A 97 7.69 9.30 2.51
CA TRP A 97 8.81 8.65 3.19
C TRP A 97 9.52 7.66 2.27
N ALA A 98 8.77 6.80 1.58
CA ALA A 98 9.35 5.82 0.66
C ALA A 98 10.13 6.49 -0.46
N SER A 99 9.59 7.58 -1.03
CA SER A 99 10.26 8.29 -2.12
C SER A 99 11.53 9.00 -1.64
N ALA A 100 11.50 9.63 -0.47
CA ALA A 100 12.68 10.28 0.10
C ALA A 100 13.79 9.26 0.40
N LEU A 101 13.41 8.05 0.80
CA LEU A 101 14.35 6.96 1.06
C LEU A 101 14.75 6.20 -0.21
N GLN A 102 14.26 6.64 -1.37
CA GLN A 102 14.56 6.02 -2.67
C GLN A 102 14.22 4.54 -2.75
N LYS A 103 13.13 4.15 -2.10
CA LYS A 103 12.63 2.79 -2.21
C LYS A 103 11.98 2.59 -3.58
N PRO A 104 12.09 1.38 -4.18
CA PRO A 104 11.26 1.06 -5.35
C PRO A 104 9.78 1.14 -4.95
N ILE A 105 9.00 1.85 -5.76
CA ILE A 105 7.59 2.13 -5.46
C ILE A 105 6.72 1.67 -6.61
N ILE A 106 5.63 0.98 -6.29
CA ILE A 106 4.55 0.69 -7.23
C ILE A 106 3.30 1.40 -6.71
N LEU A 107 2.74 2.28 -7.52
CA LEU A 107 1.48 2.95 -7.20
C LEU A 107 0.37 2.34 -8.04
N LEU A 108 -0.66 1.85 -7.37
CA LEU A 108 -1.82 1.24 -7.99
C LEU A 108 -2.90 2.30 -8.12
N LEU A 109 -3.19 2.69 -9.37
CA LEU A 109 -4.07 3.81 -9.69
C LEU A 109 -5.27 3.34 -10.48
N GLU A 110 -6.47 3.65 -10.01
CA GLU A 110 -7.69 3.30 -10.72
C GLU A 110 -7.89 4.26 -11.90
N GLU A 111 -8.16 3.71 -13.09
CA GLU A 111 -8.40 4.51 -14.29
C GLU A 111 -9.63 5.40 -14.11
N GLY A 112 -9.54 6.62 -14.62
CA GLY A 112 -10.64 7.58 -14.55
C GLY A 112 -10.75 8.33 -13.24
N LYS A 113 -9.85 8.09 -12.29
CA LYS A 113 -9.82 8.81 -11.02
C LYS A 113 -8.73 9.89 -11.02
N ASP A 114 -8.96 10.92 -10.22
CA ASP A 114 -7.99 12.01 -10.05
C ASP A 114 -7.09 11.72 -8.86
N TYR A 115 -5.80 11.94 -9.05
CA TYR A 115 -4.80 11.74 -8.01
C TYR A 115 -4.07 13.03 -7.74
N ALA A 116 -3.50 13.15 -6.54
CA ALA A 116 -2.80 14.36 -6.09
C ALA A 116 -1.70 14.74 -7.08
N PHE A 117 -1.49 16.06 -7.22
CA PHE A 117 -0.54 16.61 -8.20
C PHE A 117 0.87 16.04 -8.02
N LEU A 118 1.34 15.96 -6.76
CA LEU A 118 2.67 15.44 -6.46
C LEU A 118 2.77 13.92 -6.69
N ILE A 119 1.67 13.20 -6.65
CA ILE A 119 1.65 11.76 -7.02
C ILE A 119 1.91 11.63 -8.52
N GLN A 120 1.30 12.48 -9.33
CA GLN A 120 1.44 12.42 -10.78
C GLN A 120 2.88 12.68 -11.22
N GLY A 121 3.61 13.51 -10.51
CA GLY A 121 4.99 13.85 -10.84
C GLY A 121 6.07 13.13 -10.05
N LEU A 122 5.68 12.18 -9.21
CA LEU A 122 6.61 11.54 -8.26
C LEU A 122 7.76 10.82 -8.96
N GLU A 123 7.54 10.27 -10.14
CA GLU A 123 8.57 9.57 -10.93
C GLU A 123 9.75 10.46 -11.32
N SER A 124 9.57 11.79 -11.23
CA SER A 124 10.64 12.73 -11.55
C SER A 124 11.79 12.68 -10.54
N MET A 125 11.54 12.15 -9.32
CA MET A 125 12.56 12.16 -8.26
C MET A 125 12.72 10.84 -7.53
N ALA A 126 11.88 9.83 -7.82
CA ALA A 126 11.92 8.53 -7.14
C ALA A 126 11.69 7.38 -8.13
N PRO A 127 12.12 6.15 -7.80
CA PRO A 127 11.92 4.99 -8.68
C PRO A 127 10.49 4.47 -8.58
N VAL A 128 9.57 5.10 -9.28
CA VAL A 128 8.14 4.84 -9.23
C VAL A 128 7.64 4.19 -10.51
N THR A 129 6.86 3.13 -10.35
CA THR A 129 6.10 2.52 -11.44
C THR A 129 4.62 2.80 -11.18
N TYR A 130 3.95 3.45 -12.13
CA TYR A 130 2.50 3.65 -12.08
C TYR A 130 1.81 2.47 -12.74
N MET A 131 0.82 1.91 -12.05
CA MET A 131 0.10 0.75 -12.53
C MET A 131 -1.40 1.04 -12.51
N TYR A 132 -1.96 1.29 -13.69
CA TYR A 132 -3.37 1.65 -13.82
C TYR A 132 -4.24 0.39 -13.93
N TYR A 133 -5.41 0.42 -13.29
CA TYR A 133 -6.35 -0.69 -13.32
C TYR A 133 -7.79 -0.20 -13.40
N GLN A 134 -8.66 -1.03 -13.99
CA GLN A 134 -10.10 -0.85 -13.96
C GLN A 134 -10.72 -1.82 -12.97
N GLU A 135 -10.21 -3.05 -12.95
CA GLU A 135 -10.65 -4.11 -12.04
C GLU A 135 -9.44 -4.70 -11.31
N GLU A 136 -9.70 -5.36 -10.19
CA GLU A 136 -8.65 -5.96 -9.35
C GLU A 136 -7.74 -6.91 -10.12
N ALA A 137 -8.31 -7.70 -11.05
CA ALA A 137 -7.53 -8.63 -11.85
C ALA A 137 -6.48 -7.94 -12.71
N ASP A 138 -6.70 -6.68 -13.09
CA ASP A 138 -5.80 -5.94 -13.96
C ASP A 138 -4.44 -5.72 -13.30
N TYR A 139 -4.41 -5.30 -12.03
CA TYR A 139 -3.13 -5.06 -11.37
C TYR A 139 -2.40 -6.36 -11.04
N LEU A 140 -3.11 -7.44 -10.76
CA LEU A 140 -2.47 -8.75 -10.54
C LEU A 140 -1.76 -9.21 -11.80
N THR A 141 -2.40 -9.07 -12.96
CA THR A 141 -1.81 -9.39 -14.26
C THR A 141 -0.56 -8.55 -14.53
N LYS A 142 -0.66 -7.24 -14.30
CA LYS A 142 0.46 -6.32 -14.52
C LYS A 142 1.62 -6.58 -13.57
N LEU A 143 1.33 -6.93 -12.32
CA LEU A 143 2.35 -7.30 -11.35
C LEU A 143 3.08 -8.56 -11.80
N GLU A 144 2.36 -9.54 -12.33
CA GLU A 144 2.96 -10.78 -12.84
C GLU A 144 3.92 -10.48 -13.99
N GLU A 145 3.57 -9.54 -14.86
CA GLU A 145 4.41 -9.11 -15.98
C GLU A 145 5.71 -8.44 -15.53
N MET A 146 5.75 -7.86 -14.32
CA MET A 146 6.96 -7.25 -13.78
C MET A 146 8.00 -8.27 -13.33
N ASN A 147 7.59 -9.50 -13.14
CA ASN A 147 8.49 -10.60 -12.76
C ASN A 147 9.28 -10.31 -11.46
N LEU A 148 8.54 -9.94 -10.44
CA LEU A 148 9.11 -9.60 -9.13
C LEU A 148 9.68 -10.79 -8.38
#